data_3e993c348875557910afbed7070484ec
#
_entry.id   3e993c348875557910afbed7070484ec
#
_cell.length_a   1.000
_cell.length_b   1.000
_cell.length_c   1.000
_cell.angle_alpha   90.00
_cell.angle_beta   90.00
_cell.angle_gamma   90.00
#
_symmetry.space_group_name_H-M   'P 1'
#
loop_
_entity.id
_entity.type
_entity.pdbx_description
1 polymer ?
#
loop_
_entity_poly.entity_id
_entity_poly.type
_entity_poly.pdbx_seq_one_letter_code
_entity_poly.pdbx_strand_id
1 'polypeptide(L)'
;MKKQSLFFVPGIILIGVSLRTPFTVLPLILGDISQGLGVEVSSLGVLTSLPLLMFTLFSLFSTRLAQKIGLEHLFTYSLFFLTIGSLIRLINLPLLYLGTLMVGASIAVINVLLPSLIQANQPKKIGFLTTLYVTSMGIATALASYLAVPITQASSWKGLIILLTLLCLATFLVWLPNHRYNHRLAPQTKQKSKTKVMRNKQVWAVIVFAGFQSLLFYTAMTWLPTMAIHAGLSSHEAGLLTSIFSLISIPFSMTIPSLTTSLSTRNRQLMLTLVSLAGVVGISMLFFPIGNFFYWLAIHLLIGTATSALFPYLMVNFSLKTSAPEKTAQLSGLSQTGGYILAAFGPTLFGYSFDLFHSWVPAVAALLLVDILMTVALFTVDKADKIL
;
A
#
# COMPACT_ATOMS: atom_id res chain seq x y z
N MET A 1 -17.21 26.31 -9.46
CA MET A 1 -16.09 25.65 -8.75
C MET A 1 -16.26 25.91 -7.26
N LYS A 2 -16.40 24.87 -6.42
CA LYS A 2 -16.40 25.06 -4.96
C LYS A 2 -15.03 25.62 -4.55
N LYS A 3 -15.03 26.64 -3.67
CA LYS A 3 -13.79 27.20 -3.09
C LYS A 3 -13.03 26.05 -2.42
N GLN A 4 -11.77 25.86 -2.80
CA GLN A 4 -10.87 24.89 -2.19
C GLN A 4 -9.81 25.62 -1.37
N SER A 5 -9.31 24.98 -0.32
CA SER A 5 -8.15 25.45 0.41
C SER A 5 -6.91 25.45 -0.48
N LEU A 6 -6.08 26.49 -0.36
CA LEU A 6 -4.72 26.49 -0.96
C LEU A 6 -3.86 25.35 -0.43
N PHE A 7 -4.19 24.83 0.74
CA PHE A 7 -3.48 23.73 1.40
C PHE A 7 -3.96 22.32 0.97
N PHE A 8 -4.88 22.20 0.00
CA PHE A 8 -5.37 20.90 -0.43
C PHE A 8 -4.26 20.07 -1.10
N VAL A 9 -3.56 20.62 -2.09
CA VAL A 9 -2.50 19.91 -2.80
C VAL A 9 -1.30 19.63 -1.91
N PRO A 10 -0.74 20.61 -1.15
CA PRO A 10 0.29 20.32 -0.16
C PRO A 10 -0.14 19.26 0.88
N GLY A 11 -1.38 19.30 1.33
CA GLY A 11 -1.94 18.30 2.24
C GLY A 11 -1.95 16.89 1.64
N ILE A 12 -2.33 16.73 0.37
CA ILE A 12 -2.30 15.44 -0.35
C ILE A 12 -0.87 14.88 -0.44
N ILE A 13 0.12 15.72 -0.72
CA ILE A 13 1.53 15.32 -0.77
C ILE A 13 2.00 14.81 0.60
N LEU A 14 1.77 15.58 1.65
CA LEU A 14 2.18 15.22 3.02
C LEU A 14 1.41 14.00 3.55
N ILE A 15 0.13 13.85 3.19
CA ILE A 15 -0.62 12.61 3.46
C ILE A 15 0.10 11.44 2.80
N GLY A 16 0.48 11.53 1.51
CA GLY A 16 1.26 10.50 0.83
C GLY A 16 2.52 10.12 1.60
N VAL A 17 3.30 11.10 2.05
CA VAL A 17 4.50 10.90 2.88
C VAL A 17 4.17 10.12 4.17
N SER A 18 3.07 10.45 4.84
CA SER A 18 2.69 9.86 6.14
C SER A 18 1.99 8.49 6.03
N LEU A 19 1.58 8.05 4.83
CA LEU A 19 0.83 6.80 4.66
C LEU A 19 1.64 5.53 4.94
N ARG A 20 2.97 5.57 4.85
CA ARG A 20 3.80 4.38 5.06
C ARG A 20 4.94 4.58 6.05
N THR A 21 5.56 5.74 6.07
CA THR A 21 6.75 6.00 6.90
C THR A 21 6.59 5.61 8.37
N PRO A 22 5.43 5.82 9.07
CA PRO A 22 5.33 5.55 10.49
C PRO A 22 5.33 4.06 10.87
N PHE A 23 5.17 3.13 9.91
CA PHE A 23 5.18 1.70 10.21
C PHE A 23 6.23 0.91 9.42
N THR A 24 6.64 1.36 8.22
CA THR A 24 7.62 0.65 7.39
C THR A 24 9.03 0.67 7.97
N VAL A 25 9.35 1.61 8.83
CA VAL A 25 10.66 1.69 9.49
C VAL A 25 10.77 0.77 10.72
N LEU A 26 9.66 0.34 11.32
CA LEU A 26 9.68 -0.45 12.55
C LEU A 26 10.47 -1.76 12.44
N PRO A 27 10.32 -2.56 11.37
CA PRO A 27 11.09 -3.79 11.20
C PRO A 27 12.60 -3.56 11.24
N LEU A 28 13.07 -2.40 10.77
CA LEU A 28 14.49 -2.08 10.66
C LEU A 28 15.14 -1.75 12.01
N ILE A 29 14.34 -1.40 13.01
CA ILE A 29 14.80 -0.92 14.34
C ILE A 29 14.27 -1.78 15.50
N LEU A 30 13.73 -2.99 15.21
CA LEU A 30 13.21 -3.87 16.27
C LEU A 30 14.28 -4.24 17.31
N GLY A 31 15.52 -4.43 16.87
CA GLY A 31 16.65 -4.69 17.77
C GLY A 31 16.91 -3.54 18.75
N ASP A 32 16.89 -2.31 18.26
CA ASP A 32 17.10 -1.10 19.06
C ASP A 32 15.95 -0.88 20.05
N ILE A 33 14.70 -1.16 19.62
CA ILE A 33 13.51 -1.11 20.48
C ILE A 33 13.62 -2.18 21.58
N SER A 34 14.01 -3.40 21.22
CA SER A 34 14.21 -4.52 22.14
C SER A 34 15.21 -4.17 23.24
N GLN A 35 16.37 -3.66 22.86
CA GLN A 35 17.41 -3.21 23.80
C GLN A 35 16.92 -2.04 24.68
N GLY A 36 16.26 -1.06 24.07
CA GLY A 36 15.78 0.13 24.77
C GLY A 36 14.63 -0.11 25.75
N LEU A 37 13.84 -1.18 25.56
CA LEU A 37 12.73 -1.55 26.43
C LEU A 37 13.05 -2.76 27.33
N GLY A 38 14.19 -3.44 27.13
CA GLY A 38 14.56 -4.65 27.87
C GLY A 38 13.63 -5.84 27.61
N VAL A 39 13.16 -6.01 26.38
CA VAL A 39 12.23 -7.08 25.97
C VAL A 39 12.82 -7.91 24.83
N GLU A 40 12.38 -9.15 24.67
CA GLU A 40 12.83 -9.99 23.57
C GLU A 40 12.35 -9.48 22.21
N VAL A 41 13.18 -9.57 21.17
CA VAL A 41 12.82 -9.18 19.78
C VAL A 41 11.62 -9.98 19.27
N SER A 42 11.50 -11.25 19.67
CA SER A 42 10.38 -12.13 19.32
C SER A 42 9.02 -11.53 19.70
N SER A 43 8.91 -10.90 20.86
CA SER A 43 7.69 -10.23 21.31
C SER A 43 7.31 -9.03 20.46
N LEU A 44 8.30 -8.35 19.85
CA LEU A 44 8.10 -7.18 19.01
C LEU A 44 7.69 -7.52 17.55
N GLY A 45 7.81 -8.77 17.12
CA GLY A 45 7.42 -9.20 15.77
C GLY A 45 5.96 -8.86 15.42
N VAL A 46 5.08 -8.88 16.40
CA VAL A 46 3.67 -8.51 16.27
C VAL A 46 3.49 -7.06 15.77
N LEU A 47 4.41 -6.14 16.09
CA LEU A 47 4.34 -4.73 15.67
C LEU A 47 4.27 -4.55 14.15
N THR A 48 4.84 -5.49 13.40
CA THR A 48 4.82 -5.45 11.92
C THR A 48 3.49 -5.91 11.33
N SER A 49 2.77 -6.79 12.03
CA SER A 49 1.49 -7.35 11.60
C SER A 49 0.29 -6.50 12.03
N LEU A 50 0.39 -5.76 13.13
CA LEU A 50 -0.71 -4.94 13.67
C LEU A 50 -1.28 -3.94 12.66
N PRO A 51 -0.48 -3.19 11.86
CA PRO A 51 -1.02 -2.29 10.86
C PRO A 51 -1.84 -3.00 9.79
N LEU A 52 -1.43 -4.18 9.34
CA LEU A 52 -2.15 -4.96 8.33
C LEU A 52 -3.50 -5.46 8.86
N LEU A 53 -3.55 -5.86 10.13
CA LEU A 53 -4.79 -6.21 10.80
C LEU A 53 -5.75 -4.99 10.85
N MET A 54 -5.22 -3.83 11.21
CA MET A 54 -6.02 -2.60 11.24
C MET A 54 -6.47 -2.18 9.84
N PHE A 55 -5.65 -2.38 8.81
CA PHE A 55 -6.05 -2.13 7.43
C PHE A 55 -7.25 -2.97 7.03
N THR A 56 -7.26 -4.25 7.37
CA THR A 56 -8.42 -5.12 7.10
C THR A 56 -9.67 -4.64 7.82
N LEU A 57 -9.58 -4.36 9.12
CA LEU A 57 -10.72 -3.98 9.96
C LEU A 57 -11.28 -2.60 9.57
N PHE A 58 -10.44 -1.57 9.54
CA PHE A 58 -10.89 -0.20 9.34
C PHE A 58 -11.27 0.12 7.90
N SER A 59 -10.76 -0.61 6.90
CA SER A 59 -11.23 -0.49 5.52
C SER A 59 -12.74 -0.72 5.39
N LEU A 60 -13.30 -1.66 6.17
CA LEU A 60 -14.74 -1.95 6.18
C LEU A 60 -15.59 -0.79 6.71
N PHE A 61 -15.08 -0.06 7.70
CA PHE A 61 -15.83 0.98 8.39
C PHE A 61 -15.61 2.38 7.80
N SER A 62 -14.52 2.60 7.06
CA SER A 62 -14.10 3.89 6.52
C SER A 62 -15.22 4.60 5.77
N THR A 63 -15.89 3.90 4.86
CA THR A 63 -16.99 4.49 4.06
C THR A 63 -18.17 4.92 4.93
N ARG A 64 -18.54 4.12 5.95
CA ARG A 64 -19.63 4.47 6.87
C ARG A 64 -19.29 5.67 7.74
N LEU A 65 -18.04 5.74 8.19
CA LEU A 65 -17.54 6.89 8.96
C LEU A 65 -17.57 8.16 8.10
N ALA A 66 -17.13 8.09 6.84
CA ALA A 66 -17.15 9.23 5.91
C ALA A 66 -18.57 9.72 5.59
N GLN A 67 -19.57 8.83 5.54
CA GLN A 67 -20.98 9.20 5.38
C GLN A 67 -21.52 9.99 6.59
N LYS A 68 -21.12 9.63 7.80
CA LYS A 68 -21.56 10.29 9.03
C LYS A 68 -20.85 11.61 9.28
N ILE A 69 -19.55 11.63 9.16
CA ILE A 69 -18.68 12.73 9.59
C ILE A 69 -18.32 13.64 8.41
N GLY A 70 -18.17 13.08 7.21
CA GLY A 70 -17.64 13.73 6.00
C GLY A 70 -16.17 13.40 5.78
N LEU A 71 -15.70 13.63 4.56
CA LEU A 71 -14.36 13.23 4.13
C LEU A 71 -13.27 14.04 4.85
N GLU A 72 -13.32 15.35 4.73
CA GLU A 72 -12.27 16.24 5.23
C GLU A 72 -12.19 16.22 6.77
N HIS A 73 -13.35 16.14 7.46
CA HIS A 73 -13.39 15.97 8.91
C HIS A 73 -12.76 14.63 9.31
N LEU A 74 -13.13 13.54 8.62
CA LEU A 74 -12.59 12.22 8.93
C LEU A 74 -11.08 12.15 8.69
N PHE A 75 -10.58 12.79 7.61
CA PHE A 75 -9.13 12.93 7.39
C PHE A 75 -8.45 13.69 8.51
N THR A 76 -9.05 14.79 8.95
CA THR A 76 -8.51 15.58 10.08
C THR A 76 -8.41 14.73 11.35
N TYR A 77 -9.48 14.01 11.70
CA TYR A 77 -9.46 13.11 12.87
C TYR A 77 -8.46 11.97 12.71
N SER A 78 -8.39 11.36 11.52
CA SER A 78 -7.42 10.29 11.26
C SER A 78 -5.98 10.77 11.38
N LEU A 79 -5.65 11.97 10.86
CA LEU A 79 -4.31 12.56 11.00
C LEU A 79 -3.98 12.94 12.45
N PHE A 80 -4.97 13.41 13.20
CA PHE A 80 -4.83 13.67 14.63
C PHE A 80 -4.51 12.36 15.39
N PHE A 81 -5.30 11.29 15.18
CA PHE A 81 -5.07 9.99 15.80
C PHE A 81 -3.76 9.35 15.32
N LEU A 82 -3.34 9.57 14.08
CA LEU A 82 -2.04 9.16 13.55
C LEU A 82 -0.90 9.81 14.35
N THR A 83 -1.01 11.11 14.59
CA THR A 83 -0.02 11.88 15.36
C THR A 83 0.04 11.42 16.81
N ILE A 84 -1.11 11.31 17.48
CA ILE A 84 -1.17 10.82 18.88
C ILE A 84 -0.68 9.37 18.97
N GLY A 85 -1.11 8.51 18.05
CA GLY A 85 -0.66 7.10 17.98
C GLY A 85 0.86 7.00 17.80
N SER A 86 1.46 7.86 16.98
CA SER A 86 2.91 7.93 16.84
C SER A 86 3.60 8.39 18.12
N LEU A 87 3.05 9.40 18.79
CA LEU A 87 3.61 9.99 20.01
C LEU A 87 3.61 9.02 21.20
N ILE A 88 2.51 8.33 21.46
CA ILE A 88 2.38 7.43 22.62
C ILE A 88 3.29 6.21 22.56
N ARG A 89 3.81 5.87 21.37
CA ARG A 89 4.82 4.81 21.19
C ARG A 89 6.10 5.04 21.99
N LEU A 90 6.38 6.27 22.38
CA LEU A 90 7.61 6.66 23.11
C LEU A 90 7.59 6.29 24.60
N ILE A 91 6.43 5.96 25.15
CA ILE A 91 6.22 5.90 26.61
C ILE A 91 6.63 4.54 27.17
N ASN A 92 5.96 3.46 26.74
CA ASN A 92 6.22 2.10 27.21
C ASN A 92 5.72 1.05 26.21
N LEU A 93 5.99 -0.22 26.47
CA LEU A 93 5.65 -1.33 25.57
C LEU A 93 4.14 -1.45 25.28
N PRO A 94 3.21 -1.42 26.26
CA PRO A 94 1.77 -1.46 25.97
C PRO A 94 1.32 -0.29 25.07
N LEU A 95 1.83 0.91 25.29
CA LEU A 95 1.51 2.09 24.50
C LEU A 95 2.20 2.07 23.11
N LEU A 96 3.32 1.36 22.97
CA LEU A 96 3.93 1.09 21.67
C LEU A 96 2.99 0.24 20.80
N TYR A 97 2.39 -0.81 21.37
CA TYR A 97 1.38 -1.62 20.65
C TYR A 97 0.12 -0.80 20.33
N LEU A 98 -0.44 -0.12 21.34
CA LEU A 98 -1.65 0.69 21.15
C LEU A 98 -1.42 1.80 20.11
N GLY A 99 -0.29 2.50 20.18
CA GLY A 99 0.08 3.52 19.21
C GLY A 99 0.23 2.96 17.79
N THR A 100 0.77 1.75 17.66
CA THR A 100 0.90 1.08 16.36
C THR A 100 -0.47 0.68 15.80
N LEU A 101 -1.41 0.24 16.63
CA LEU A 101 -2.81 0.01 16.24
C LEU A 101 -3.48 1.30 15.78
N MET A 102 -3.33 2.41 16.53
CA MET A 102 -3.89 3.71 16.16
C MET A 102 -3.34 4.24 14.83
N VAL A 103 -2.02 4.11 14.63
CA VAL A 103 -1.37 4.46 13.37
C VAL A 103 -1.92 3.61 12.23
N GLY A 104 -2.00 2.30 12.38
CA GLY A 104 -2.56 1.39 11.38
C GLY A 104 -4.02 1.72 11.03
N ALA A 105 -4.87 1.94 12.03
CA ALA A 105 -6.27 2.31 11.84
C ALA A 105 -6.43 3.64 11.08
N SER A 106 -5.64 4.64 11.45
CA SER A 106 -5.67 5.97 10.81
C SER A 106 -5.24 5.89 9.35
N ILE A 107 -4.14 5.18 9.07
CA ILE A 107 -3.64 4.97 7.69
C ILE A 107 -4.66 4.20 6.86
N ALA A 108 -5.32 3.18 7.44
CA ALA A 108 -6.35 2.42 6.74
C ALA A 108 -7.50 3.30 6.25
N VAL A 109 -8.03 4.14 7.15
CA VAL A 109 -9.11 5.09 6.81
C VAL A 109 -8.69 6.04 5.69
N ILE A 110 -7.52 6.65 5.82
CA ILE A 110 -7.00 7.61 4.84
C ILE A 110 -6.79 6.92 3.48
N ASN A 111 -6.14 5.76 3.47
CA ASN A 111 -5.80 5.04 2.24
C ASN A 111 -7.06 4.63 1.44
N VAL A 112 -8.09 4.14 2.13
CA VAL A 112 -9.37 3.78 1.52
C VAL A 112 -10.09 4.97 0.91
N LEU A 113 -10.08 6.11 1.60
CA LEU A 113 -10.91 7.26 1.24
C LEU A 113 -10.17 8.29 0.38
N LEU A 114 -8.85 8.22 0.25
CA LEU A 114 -8.06 9.19 -0.51
C LEU A 114 -8.48 9.30 -1.98
N PRO A 115 -8.73 8.19 -2.72
CA PRO A 115 -9.28 8.28 -4.08
C PRO A 115 -10.65 8.99 -4.12
N SER A 116 -11.50 8.72 -3.13
CA SER A 116 -12.82 9.37 -3.02
C SER A 116 -12.72 10.87 -2.71
N LEU A 117 -11.80 11.25 -1.84
CA LEU A 117 -11.50 12.64 -1.51
C LEU A 117 -11.01 13.41 -2.75
N ILE A 118 -10.10 12.82 -3.53
CA ILE A 118 -9.59 13.39 -4.78
C ILE A 118 -10.74 13.57 -5.78
N GLN A 119 -11.57 12.55 -5.96
CA GLN A 119 -12.70 12.61 -6.88
C GLN A 119 -13.73 13.66 -6.48
N ALA A 120 -14.02 13.81 -5.18
CA ALA A 120 -14.97 14.78 -4.67
C ALA A 120 -14.50 16.23 -4.85
N ASN A 121 -13.19 16.47 -4.70
CA ASN A 121 -12.61 17.81 -4.71
C ASN A 121 -12.07 18.22 -6.09
N GLN A 122 -11.40 17.31 -6.81
CA GLN A 122 -10.69 17.60 -8.06
C GLN A 122 -10.91 16.51 -9.13
N PRO A 123 -12.15 16.30 -9.61
CA PRO A 123 -12.48 15.21 -10.54
C PRO A 123 -11.72 15.30 -11.88
N LYS A 124 -11.28 16.52 -12.28
CA LYS A 124 -10.50 16.74 -13.51
C LYS A 124 -8.99 16.46 -13.35
N LYS A 125 -8.50 16.30 -12.11
CA LYS A 125 -7.06 16.13 -11.80
C LYS A 125 -6.75 14.81 -11.09
N ILE A 126 -7.60 13.79 -11.26
CA ILE A 126 -7.47 12.50 -10.55
C ILE A 126 -6.10 11.88 -10.80
N GLY A 127 -5.68 11.74 -12.07
CA GLY A 127 -4.38 11.17 -12.42
C GLY A 127 -3.21 11.92 -11.79
N PHE A 128 -3.19 13.25 -11.93
CA PHE A 128 -2.15 14.12 -11.38
C PHE A 128 -2.03 14.02 -9.85
N LEU A 129 -3.16 14.12 -9.13
CA LEU A 129 -3.16 14.05 -7.67
C LEU A 129 -2.83 12.65 -7.16
N THR A 130 -3.24 11.60 -7.89
CA THR A 130 -2.84 10.23 -7.57
C THR A 130 -1.34 10.05 -7.76
N THR A 131 -0.77 10.56 -8.87
CA THR A 131 0.69 10.59 -9.06
C THR A 131 1.39 11.27 -7.89
N LEU A 132 0.94 12.45 -7.48
CA LEU A 132 1.58 13.20 -6.40
C LEU A 132 1.64 12.39 -5.11
N TYR A 133 0.52 11.85 -4.62
CA TYR A 133 0.54 11.16 -3.33
C TYR A 133 1.24 9.80 -3.39
N VAL A 134 1.08 9.04 -4.48
CA VAL A 134 1.74 7.72 -4.60
C VAL A 134 3.25 7.88 -4.75
N THR A 135 3.70 8.88 -5.53
CA THR A 135 5.13 9.20 -5.65
C THR A 135 5.70 9.69 -4.32
N SER A 136 5.01 10.62 -3.65
CA SER A 136 5.43 11.09 -2.31
C SER A 136 5.53 9.95 -1.31
N MET A 137 4.59 9.00 -1.34
CA MET A 137 4.61 7.80 -0.51
C MET A 137 5.83 6.91 -0.82
N GLY A 138 6.13 6.69 -2.10
CA GLY A 138 7.29 5.87 -2.52
C GLY A 138 8.63 6.51 -2.11
N ILE A 139 8.82 7.79 -2.41
CA ILE A 139 10.04 8.54 -2.07
C ILE A 139 10.21 8.58 -0.54
N ALA A 140 9.15 8.90 0.19
CA ALA A 140 9.20 8.99 1.64
C ALA A 140 9.50 7.64 2.31
N THR A 141 8.95 6.55 1.77
CA THR A 141 9.26 5.19 2.24
C THR A 141 10.74 4.86 2.03
N ALA A 142 11.27 5.13 0.85
CA ALA A 142 12.67 4.87 0.53
C ALA A 142 13.61 5.68 1.42
N LEU A 143 13.35 6.98 1.58
CA LEU A 143 14.15 7.87 2.44
C LEU A 143 14.05 7.47 3.92
N ALA A 144 12.86 7.16 4.42
CA ALA A 144 12.67 6.74 5.80
C ALA A 144 13.38 5.43 6.10
N SER A 145 13.31 4.45 5.18
CA SER A 145 14.04 3.18 5.33
C SER A 145 15.56 3.37 5.30
N TYR A 146 16.07 4.21 4.39
CA TYR A 146 17.49 4.50 4.28
C TYR A 146 18.03 5.23 5.53
N LEU A 147 17.26 6.18 6.06
CA LEU A 147 17.67 7.00 7.20
C LEU A 147 17.36 6.36 8.57
N ALA A 148 16.56 5.31 8.63
CA ALA A 148 16.10 4.70 9.88
C ALA A 148 17.29 4.28 10.75
N VAL A 149 18.20 3.47 10.24
CA VAL A 149 19.36 2.96 10.98
C VAL A 149 20.33 4.07 11.34
N PRO A 150 20.80 4.93 10.41
CA PRO A 150 21.66 6.06 10.73
C PRO A 150 21.09 6.99 11.82
N ILE A 151 19.82 7.35 11.76
CA ILE A 151 19.18 8.21 12.77
C ILE A 151 19.10 7.49 14.11
N THR A 152 18.76 6.21 14.13
CA THR A 152 18.67 5.41 15.35
C THR A 152 20.04 5.29 16.02
N GLN A 153 21.10 5.07 15.26
CA GLN A 153 22.48 5.00 15.78
C GLN A 153 22.99 6.34 16.28
N ALA A 154 22.63 7.46 15.60
CA ALA A 154 23.06 8.78 15.99
C ALA A 154 22.30 9.35 17.21
N SER A 155 21.09 8.86 17.48
CA SER A 155 20.26 9.36 18.59
C SER A 155 19.71 8.22 19.45
N SER A 156 18.65 7.56 19.01
CA SER A 156 18.01 6.38 19.59
C SER A 156 16.80 5.99 18.72
N TRP A 157 16.20 4.82 18.97
CA TRP A 157 14.92 4.47 18.34
C TRP A 157 13.81 5.48 18.68
N LYS A 158 13.84 6.08 19.88
CA LYS A 158 12.91 7.15 20.28
C LYS A 158 13.10 8.41 19.43
N GLY A 159 14.35 8.79 19.12
CA GLY A 159 14.65 9.92 18.24
C GLY A 159 14.05 9.78 16.83
N LEU A 160 14.13 8.59 16.26
CA LEU A 160 13.47 8.30 14.97
C LEU A 160 11.93 8.41 15.09
N ILE A 161 11.32 7.84 16.14
CA ILE A 161 9.87 7.94 16.36
C ILE A 161 9.43 9.40 16.57
N ILE A 162 10.22 10.23 17.26
CA ILE A 162 9.95 11.66 17.41
C ILE A 162 9.95 12.35 16.05
N LEU A 163 10.94 12.09 15.20
CA LEU A 163 11.01 12.67 13.84
C LEU A 163 9.78 12.30 13.02
N LEU A 164 9.37 11.02 13.05
CA LEU A 164 8.15 10.56 12.37
C LEU A 164 6.88 11.19 12.95
N THR A 165 6.84 11.40 14.27
CA THR A 165 5.72 12.08 14.95
C THR A 165 5.63 13.55 14.51
N LEU A 166 6.77 14.25 14.41
CA LEU A 166 6.82 15.62 13.90
C LEU A 166 6.35 15.71 12.44
N LEU A 167 6.70 14.72 11.62
CA LEU A 167 6.20 14.61 10.24
C LEU A 167 4.67 14.43 10.21
N CYS A 168 4.11 13.56 11.05
CA CYS A 168 2.67 13.37 11.18
C CYS A 168 1.97 14.65 11.67
N LEU A 169 2.57 15.34 12.64
CA LEU A 169 2.08 16.62 13.14
C LEU A 169 2.09 17.70 12.06
N ALA A 170 3.17 17.82 11.30
CA ALA A 170 3.25 18.74 10.16
C ALA A 170 2.16 18.44 9.13
N THR A 171 1.94 17.17 8.82
CA THR A 171 0.85 16.73 7.92
C THR A 171 -0.52 17.13 8.45
N PHE A 172 -0.77 16.91 9.73
CA PHE A 172 -2.02 17.32 10.40
C PHE A 172 -2.23 18.82 10.32
N LEU A 173 -1.22 19.62 10.66
CA LEU A 173 -1.31 21.09 10.67
C LEU A 173 -1.54 21.67 9.27
N VAL A 174 -0.83 21.16 8.26
CA VAL A 174 -1.02 21.57 6.85
C VAL A 174 -2.39 21.14 6.33
N TRP A 175 -2.92 20.00 6.79
CA TRP A 175 -4.24 19.56 6.40
C TRP A 175 -5.38 20.35 7.06
N LEU A 176 -5.18 20.88 8.27
CA LEU A 176 -6.21 21.46 9.14
C LEU A 176 -7.09 22.52 8.46
N PRO A 177 -6.58 23.42 7.58
CA PRO A 177 -7.44 24.38 6.85
C PRO A 177 -8.50 23.73 5.96
N ASN A 178 -8.28 22.47 5.51
CA ASN A 178 -9.24 21.73 4.69
C ASN A 178 -10.46 21.26 5.49
N HIS A 179 -10.38 21.21 6.82
CA HIS A 179 -11.50 20.87 7.71
C HIS A 179 -12.76 21.73 7.45
N ARG A 180 -12.59 22.98 7.01
CA ARG A 180 -13.70 23.91 6.72
C ARG A 180 -14.52 23.54 5.46
N TYR A 181 -14.00 22.67 4.60
CA TYR A 181 -14.57 22.34 3.28
C TYR A 181 -15.19 20.96 3.23
N ASN A 182 -15.82 20.51 4.28
CA ASN A 182 -16.25 19.13 4.47
C ASN A 182 -17.29 18.66 3.43
N HIS A 183 -16.97 17.56 2.73
CA HIS A 183 -17.86 16.86 1.81
C HIS A 183 -18.41 15.61 2.50
N ARG A 184 -19.71 15.60 2.77
CA ARG A 184 -20.37 14.37 3.24
C ARG A 184 -20.67 13.48 2.05
N LEU A 185 -20.30 12.22 2.16
CA LEU A 185 -20.73 11.20 1.20
C LEU A 185 -22.24 10.97 1.35
N ALA A 186 -22.95 10.86 0.22
CA ALA A 186 -24.38 10.60 0.27
C ALA A 186 -24.66 9.26 0.99
N PRO A 187 -25.71 9.18 1.83
CA PRO A 187 -26.10 7.95 2.47
C PRO A 187 -26.43 6.88 1.42
N GLN A 188 -25.78 5.74 1.48
CA GLN A 188 -26.18 4.61 0.64
C GLN A 188 -27.57 4.15 1.09
N THR A 189 -28.54 4.18 0.19
CA THR A 189 -29.86 3.64 0.40
C THR A 189 -29.76 2.20 0.88
N LYS A 190 -30.41 1.91 2.03
CA LYS A 190 -30.26 0.71 2.84
C LYS A 190 -30.39 -0.58 2.02
N GLN A 191 -29.55 -1.54 2.32
CA GLN A 191 -29.62 -2.99 2.10
C GLN A 191 -29.75 -3.51 0.64
N LYS A 192 -30.61 -2.98 -0.21
CA LYS A 192 -30.71 -3.40 -1.63
C LYS A 192 -29.45 -3.08 -2.44
N SER A 193 -28.70 -2.03 -2.08
CA SER A 193 -27.47 -1.61 -2.76
C SER A 193 -26.30 -2.56 -2.49
N LYS A 194 -26.12 -3.05 -1.24
CA LYS A 194 -24.99 -3.93 -0.89
C LYS A 194 -25.05 -5.28 -1.60
N THR A 195 -26.22 -5.92 -1.63
CA THR A 195 -26.42 -7.20 -2.30
C THR A 195 -26.20 -7.05 -3.81
N LYS A 196 -26.61 -5.93 -4.40
CA LYS A 196 -26.40 -5.63 -5.83
C LYS A 196 -24.91 -5.42 -6.15
N VAL A 197 -24.17 -4.73 -5.27
CA VAL A 197 -22.73 -4.49 -5.44
C VAL A 197 -21.93 -5.80 -5.36
N MET A 198 -22.22 -6.65 -4.36
CA MET A 198 -21.54 -7.95 -4.22
C MET A 198 -21.93 -8.97 -5.31
N ARG A 199 -23.03 -8.75 -6.03
CA ARG A 199 -23.42 -9.55 -7.21
C ARG A 199 -22.72 -9.10 -8.49
N ASN A 200 -22.07 -7.94 -8.48
CA ASN A 200 -21.37 -7.42 -9.67
C ASN A 200 -20.01 -8.14 -9.83
N LYS A 201 -19.87 -8.91 -10.92
CA LYS A 201 -18.63 -9.63 -11.25
C LYS A 201 -17.42 -8.71 -11.41
N GLN A 202 -17.62 -7.48 -11.86
CA GLN A 202 -16.54 -6.49 -12.01
C GLN A 202 -16.01 -6.01 -10.66
N VAL A 203 -16.85 -5.94 -9.62
CA VAL A 203 -16.41 -5.64 -8.24
C VAL A 203 -15.50 -6.76 -7.73
N TRP A 204 -15.86 -8.02 -7.96
CA TRP A 204 -15.00 -9.15 -7.62
C TRP A 204 -13.69 -9.14 -8.38
N ALA A 205 -13.70 -8.77 -9.67
CA ALA A 205 -12.46 -8.59 -10.43
C ALA A 205 -11.53 -7.54 -9.80
N VAL A 206 -12.07 -6.41 -9.31
CA VAL A 206 -11.26 -5.40 -8.60
C VAL A 206 -10.72 -5.95 -7.27
N ILE A 207 -11.52 -6.70 -6.51
CA ILE A 207 -11.09 -7.32 -5.23
C ILE A 207 -9.97 -8.35 -5.48
N VAL A 208 -10.13 -9.21 -6.47
CA VAL A 208 -9.12 -10.22 -6.85
C VAL A 208 -7.85 -9.55 -7.35
N PHE A 209 -7.97 -8.55 -8.22
CA PHE A 209 -6.83 -7.78 -8.71
C PHE A 209 -6.07 -7.10 -7.56
N ALA A 210 -6.77 -6.40 -6.67
CA ALA A 210 -6.18 -5.73 -5.51
C ALA A 210 -5.49 -6.73 -4.56
N GLY A 211 -6.15 -7.87 -4.31
CA GLY A 211 -5.65 -8.90 -3.41
C GLY A 211 -4.41 -9.60 -3.94
N PHE A 212 -4.44 -10.02 -5.18
CA PHE A 212 -3.33 -10.72 -5.79
C PHE A 212 -2.14 -9.80 -6.05
N GLN A 213 -2.37 -8.54 -6.44
CA GLN A 213 -1.31 -7.55 -6.53
C GLN A 213 -0.60 -7.34 -5.18
N SER A 214 -1.37 -7.20 -4.10
CA SER A 214 -0.80 -7.03 -2.76
C SER A 214 -0.12 -8.32 -2.28
N LEU A 215 -0.70 -9.50 -2.52
CA LEU A 215 -0.11 -10.79 -2.20
C LEU A 215 1.24 -10.97 -2.89
N LEU A 216 1.31 -10.71 -4.20
CA LEU A 216 2.56 -10.77 -4.97
C LEU A 216 3.61 -9.82 -4.40
N PHE A 217 3.23 -8.56 -4.13
CA PHE A 217 4.16 -7.57 -3.58
C PHE A 217 4.74 -8.00 -2.24
N TYR A 218 3.88 -8.35 -1.27
CA TYR A 218 4.34 -8.72 0.07
C TYR A 218 5.10 -10.05 0.09
N THR A 219 4.69 -11.02 -0.73
CA THR A 219 5.40 -12.30 -0.84
C THR A 219 6.79 -12.10 -1.47
N ALA A 220 6.88 -11.35 -2.57
CA ALA A 220 8.16 -11.04 -3.21
C ALA A 220 9.09 -10.28 -2.26
N MET A 221 8.59 -9.23 -1.60
CA MET A 221 9.36 -8.42 -0.65
C MET A 221 9.93 -9.27 0.51
N THR A 222 9.19 -10.29 0.95
CA THR A 222 9.58 -11.15 2.07
C THR A 222 10.56 -12.25 1.64
N TRP A 223 10.32 -12.92 0.53
CA TRP A 223 10.98 -14.19 0.21
C TRP A 223 12.03 -14.12 -0.90
N LEU A 224 11.99 -13.13 -1.82
CA LEU A 224 13.02 -13.01 -2.86
C LEU A 224 14.44 -12.90 -2.28
N PRO A 225 14.70 -12.13 -1.19
CA PRO A 225 16.05 -12.09 -0.59
C PRO A 225 16.50 -13.46 -0.09
N THR A 226 15.63 -14.20 0.60
CA THR A 226 15.93 -15.53 1.13
C THR A 226 16.18 -16.53 0.01
N MET A 227 15.37 -16.50 -1.05
CA MET A 227 15.57 -17.36 -2.22
C MET A 227 16.90 -17.07 -2.93
N ALA A 228 17.28 -15.78 -3.03
CA ALA A 228 18.56 -15.37 -3.62
C ALA A 228 19.75 -15.91 -2.80
N ILE A 229 19.66 -15.83 -1.47
CA ILE A 229 20.70 -16.40 -0.57
C ILE A 229 20.76 -17.93 -0.72
N HIS A 230 19.62 -18.61 -0.76
CA HIS A 230 19.58 -20.07 -1.00
C HIS A 230 20.16 -20.47 -2.36
N ALA A 231 20.11 -19.59 -3.36
CA ALA A 231 20.72 -19.79 -4.66
C ALA A 231 22.25 -19.52 -4.70
N GLY A 232 22.83 -19.07 -3.56
CA GLY A 232 24.28 -18.87 -3.41
C GLY A 232 24.74 -17.40 -3.42
N LEU A 233 23.81 -16.41 -3.41
CA LEU A 233 24.18 -15.00 -3.26
C LEU A 233 24.53 -14.68 -1.80
N SER A 234 25.40 -13.71 -1.61
CA SER A 234 25.68 -13.15 -0.28
C SER A 234 24.49 -12.35 0.27
N SER A 235 24.43 -12.22 1.60
CA SER A 235 23.40 -11.39 2.25
C SER A 235 23.49 -9.91 1.83
N HIS A 236 24.68 -9.40 1.52
CA HIS A 236 24.90 -8.07 1.00
C HIS A 236 24.26 -7.88 -0.39
N GLU A 237 24.48 -8.82 -1.31
CA GLU A 237 23.87 -8.80 -2.65
C GLU A 237 22.33 -8.89 -2.57
N ALA A 238 21.81 -9.77 -1.72
CA ALA A 238 20.36 -9.90 -1.49
C ALA A 238 19.77 -8.60 -0.94
N GLY A 239 20.46 -7.92 -0.03
CA GLY A 239 20.08 -6.60 0.49
C GLY A 239 20.07 -5.51 -0.59
N LEU A 240 21.08 -5.46 -1.46
CA LEU A 240 21.12 -4.56 -2.62
C LEU A 240 19.94 -4.80 -3.57
N LEU A 241 19.66 -6.04 -3.90
CA LEU A 241 18.53 -6.42 -4.77
C LEU A 241 17.19 -5.99 -4.19
N THR A 242 16.99 -6.14 -2.88
CA THR A 242 15.79 -5.67 -2.17
C THR A 242 15.64 -4.15 -2.23
N SER A 243 16.75 -3.43 -2.10
CA SER A 243 16.77 -1.98 -2.25
C SER A 243 16.39 -1.55 -3.66
N ILE A 244 16.92 -2.21 -4.68
CA ILE A 244 16.56 -1.97 -6.09
C ILE A 244 15.09 -2.27 -6.35
N PHE A 245 14.56 -3.38 -5.80
CA PHE A 245 13.14 -3.73 -5.89
C PHE A 245 12.24 -2.62 -5.31
N SER A 246 12.64 -2.02 -4.20
CA SER A 246 11.89 -0.91 -3.59
C SER A 246 11.99 0.38 -4.42
N LEU A 247 13.18 0.70 -4.95
CA LEU A 247 13.43 1.92 -5.73
C LEU A 247 12.70 1.93 -7.07
N ILE A 248 12.49 0.76 -7.69
CA ILE A 248 11.78 0.65 -8.97
C ILE A 248 10.33 1.15 -8.88
N SER A 249 9.74 1.20 -7.69
CA SER A 249 8.40 1.74 -7.48
C SER A 249 8.31 3.25 -7.79
N ILE A 250 9.39 4.01 -7.68
CA ILE A 250 9.40 5.47 -7.85
C ILE A 250 9.02 5.87 -9.28
N PRO A 251 9.71 5.43 -10.36
CA PRO A 251 9.34 5.81 -11.71
C PRO A 251 7.92 5.38 -12.09
N PHE A 252 7.47 4.21 -11.64
CA PHE A 252 6.11 3.76 -11.93
C PHE A 252 5.05 4.56 -11.17
N SER A 253 5.28 4.92 -9.91
CA SER A 253 4.37 5.79 -9.16
C SER A 253 4.26 7.19 -9.76
N MET A 254 5.34 7.69 -10.37
CA MET A 254 5.34 8.99 -11.07
C MET A 254 4.58 8.96 -12.39
N THR A 255 4.61 7.86 -13.13
CA THR A 255 4.15 7.80 -14.52
C THR A 255 2.80 7.12 -14.69
N ILE A 256 2.58 5.97 -14.05
CA ILE A 256 1.41 5.12 -14.30
C ILE A 256 0.06 5.82 -14.09
N PRO A 257 -0.18 6.59 -13.00
CA PRO A 257 -1.49 7.23 -12.81
C PRO A 257 -1.82 8.24 -13.92
N SER A 258 -0.82 9.01 -14.35
CA SER A 258 -0.98 9.98 -15.44
C SER A 258 -1.15 9.29 -16.79
N LEU A 259 -0.36 8.27 -17.09
CA LEU A 259 -0.49 7.46 -18.31
C LEU A 259 -1.85 6.76 -18.38
N THR A 260 -2.35 6.24 -17.26
CA THR A 260 -3.68 5.59 -17.21
C THR A 260 -4.81 6.53 -17.64
N THR A 261 -4.67 7.84 -17.34
CA THR A 261 -5.70 8.85 -17.68
C THR A 261 -5.50 9.47 -19.08
N SER A 262 -4.31 9.43 -19.64
CA SER A 262 -3.97 10.11 -20.90
C SER A 262 -3.88 9.18 -22.12
N LEU A 263 -3.51 7.91 -21.92
CA LEU A 263 -3.35 6.96 -23.01
C LEU A 263 -4.69 6.53 -23.62
N SER A 264 -4.67 6.31 -24.94
CA SER A 264 -5.75 5.60 -25.62
C SER A 264 -5.91 4.17 -25.06
N THR A 265 -7.08 3.60 -25.21
CA THR A 265 -7.37 2.24 -24.71
C THR A 265 -6.36 1.20 -25.24
N ARG A 266 -6.01 1.28 -26.53
CA ARG A 266 -5.03 0.37 -27.15
C ARG A 266 -3.63 0.48 -26.50
N ASN A 267 -3.13 1.71 -26.33
CA ASN A 267 -1.80 1.95 -25.77
C ASN A 267 -1.77 1.60 -24.27
N ARG A 268 -2.84 1.88 -23.54
CA ARG A 268 -2.98 1.47 -22.15
C ARG A 268 -2.98 -0.05 -21.99
N GLN A 269 -3.71 -0.78 -22.84
CA GLN A 269 -3.70 -2.24 -22.82
C GLN A 269 -2.33 -2.82 -23.19
N LEU A 270 -1.61 -2.21 -24.15
CA LEU A 270 -0.23 -2.61 -24.45
C LEU A 270 0.69 -2.42 -23.24
N MET A 271 0.62 -1.27 -22.57
CA MET A 271 1.36 -1.02 -21.34
C MET A 271 1.06 -2.07 -20.26
N LEU A 272 -0.20 -2.37 -20.02
CA LEU A 272 -0.63 -3.38 -19.03
C LEU A 272 -0.16 -4.78 -19.41
N THR A 273 -0.19 -5.13 -20.70
CA THR A 273 0.33 -6.41 -21.21
C THR A 273 1.82 -6.55 -20.94
N LEU A 274 2.61 -5.51 -21.25
CA LEU A 274 4.07 -5.54 -21.00
C LEU A 274 4.39 -5.66 -19.51
N VAL A 275 3.64 -4.94 -18.67
CA VAL A 275 3.80 -5.01 -17.21
C VAL A 275 3.43 -6.40 -16.68
N SER A 276 2.32 -6.99 -17.12
CA SER A 276 1.91 -8.34 -16.71
C SER A 276 2.89 -9.40 -17.21
N LEU A 277 3.37 -9.27 -18.45
CA LEU A 277 4.36 -10.19 -19.00
C LEU A 277 5.67 -10.15 -18.21
N ALA A 278 6.10 -8.97 -17.75
CA ALA A 278 7.25 -8.87 -16.87
C ALA A 278 7.07 -9.67 -15.57
N GLY A 279 5.87 -9.63 -14.95
CA GLY A 279 5.55 -10.45 -13.78
C GLY A 279 5.66 -11.95 -14.07
N VAL A 280 4.96 -12.40 -15.11
CA VAL A 280 4.98 -13.81 -15.52
C VAL A 280 6.40 -14.30 -15.81
N VAL A 281 7.19 -13.55 -16.57
CA VAL A 281 8.58 -13.91 -16.89
C VAL A 281 9.45 -13.94 -15.62
N GLY A 282 9.37 -12.88 -14.80
CA GLY A 282 10.16 -12.80 -13.56
C GLY A 282 9.86 -13.92 -12.58
N ILE A 283 8.57 -14.28 -12.40
CA ILE A 283 8.18 -15.42 -11.55
C ILE A 283 8.62 -16.75 -12.18
N SER A 284 8.52 -16.90 -13.51
CA SER A 284 8.94 -18.10 -14.21
C SER A 284 10.46 -18.36 -14.08
N MET A 285 11.27 -17.31 -14.02
CA MET A 285 12.70 -17.45 -13.76
C MET A 285 13.00 -18.05 -12.39
N LEU A 286 12.13 -17.92 -11.39
CA LEU A 286 12.32 -18.51 -10.06
C LEU A 286 12.32 -20.06 -10.06
N PHE A 287 11.81 -20.71 -11.11
CA PHE A 287 11.92 -22.16 -11.26
C PHE A 287 13.34 -22.65 -11.51
N PHE A 288 14.23 -21.77 -11.98
CA PHE A 288 15.61 -22.08 -12.35
C PHE A 288 16.59 -21.18 -11.59
N PRO A 289 16.70 -21.29 -10.25
CA PRO A 289 17.53 -20.39 -9.48
C PRO A 289 19.00 -20.59 -9.79
N ILE A 290 19.65 -19.59 -10.38
CA ILE A 290 21.07 -19.58 -10.72
C ILE A 290 21.79 -18.66 -9.72
N GLY A 291 22.93 -19.09 -9.18
CA GLY A 291 23.76 -18.31 -8.25
C GLY A 291 24.52 -17.16 -8.95
N ASN A 292 23.81 -16.25 -9.62
CA ASN A 292 24.39 -15.13 -10.34
C ASN A 292 23.62 -13.82 -10.01
N PHE A 293 24.34 -12.80 -9.61
CA PHE A 293 23.77 -11.50 -9.23
C PHE A 293 22.90 -10.87 -10.32
N PHE A 294 23.35 -10.87 -11.57
CA PHE A 294 22.61 -10.23 -12.68
C PHE A 294 21.33 -11.00 -13.03
N TYR A 295 21.32 -12.31 -12.82
CA TYR A 295 20.12 -13.13 -12.96
C TYR A 295 19.05 -12.71 -11.92
N TRP A 296 19.44 -12.59 -10.67
CA TRP A 296 18.55 -12.14 -9.59
C TRP A 296 18.18 -10.68 -9.73
N LEU A 297 19.06 -9.84 -10.26
CA LEU A 297 18.74 -8.46 -10.62
C LEU A 297 17.60 -8.41 -11.66
N ALA A 298 17.67 -9.24 -12.71
CA ALA A 298 16.61 -9.32 -13.70
C ALA A 298 15.27 -9.76 -13.07
N ILE A 299 15.27 -10.76 -12.19
CA ILE A 299 14.07 -11.21 -11.44
C ILE A 299 13.47 -10.05 -10.63
N HIS A 300 14.31 -9.35 -9.84
CA HIS A 300 13.83 -8.24 -9.01
C HIS A 300 13.30 -7.07 -9.86
N LEU A 301 13.93 -6.76 -10.99
CA LEU A 301 13.45 -5.74 -11.93
C LEU A 301 12.11 -6.14 -12.58
N LEU A 302 11.96 -7.38 -13.01
CA LEU A 302 10.75 -7.85 -13.68
C LEU A 302 9.56 -7.94 -12.72
N ILE A 303 9.71 -8.61 -11.57
CA ILE A 303 8.65 -8.72 -10.55
C ILE A 303 8.38 -7.34 -9.93
N GLY A 304 9.44 -6.56 -9.68
CA GLY A 304 9.32 -5.19 -9.18
C GLY A 304 8.54 -4.28 -10.13
N THR A 305 8.77 -4.38 -11.44
CA THR A 305 8.00 -3.65 -12.46
C THR A 305 6.51 -4.01 -12.38
N ALA A 306 6.18 -5.30 -12.37
CA ALA A 306 4.79 -5.75 -12.31
C ALA A 306 4.08 -5.23 -11.05
N THR A 307 4.65 -5.47 -9.89
CA THR A 307 4.02 -5.10 -8.61
C THR A 307 3.96 -3.58 -8.41
N SER A 308 5.01 -2.85 -8.81
CA SER A 308 5.10 -1.39 -8.63
C SER A 308 4.26 -0.59 -9.61
N ALA A 309 4.01 -1.09 -10.83
CA ALA A 309 3.16 -0.42 -11.81
C ALA A 309 1.67 -0.65 -11.53
N LEU A 310 1.29 -1.85 -11.09
CA LEU A 310 -0.11 -2.23 -10.93
C LEU A 310 -0.76 -1.61 -9.69
N PHE A 311 -0.01 -1.29 -8.63
CA PHE A 311 -0.56 -0.60 -7.46
C PHE A 311 -1.04 0.83 -7.78
N PRO A 312 -0.24 1.75 -8.39
CA PRO A 312 -0.73 3.07 -8.80
C PRO A 312 -1.87 2.99 -9.81
N TYR A 313 -1.83 2.02 -10.73
CA TYR A 313 -2.93 1.76 -11.66
C TYR A 313 -4.23 1.45 -10.92
N LEU A 314 -4.20 0.57 -9.92
CA LEU A 314 -5.35 0.23 -9.08
C LEU A 314 -5.90 1.47 -8.36
N MET A 315 -5.03 2.27 -7.75
CA MET A 315 -5.42 3.46 -6.99
C MET A 315 -6.17 4.49 -7.84
N VAL A 316 -5.70 4.78 -9.04
CA VAL A 316 -6.38 5.73 -9.93
C VAL A 316 -7.71 5.15 -10.46
N ASN A 317 -7.78 3.85 -10.70
CA ASN A 317 -8.98 3.20 -11.21
C ASN A 317 -10.13 3.18 -10.21
N PHE A 318 -9.90 3.21 -8.91
CA PHE A 318 -10.98 3.41 -7.95
C PHE A 318 -11.83 4.65 -8.27
N SER A 319 -11.19 5.74 -8.66
CA SER A 319 -11.89 6.98 -9.04
C SER A 319 -12.40 6.95 -10.49
N LEU A 320 -11.64 6.39 -11.44
CA LEU A 320 -12.03 6.38 -12.85
C LEU A 320 -13.20 5.44 -13.14
N LYS A 321 -13.28 4.30 -12.45
CA LYS A 321 -14.30 3.25 -12.68
C LYS A 321 -15.57 3.44 -11.85
N THR A 322 -15.71 4.58 -11.18
CA THR A 322 -16.90 4.91 -10.38
C THR A 322 -17.50 6.25 -10.81
N SER A 323 -18.82 6.40 -10.62
CA SER A 323 -19.56 7.58 -11.07
C SER A 323 -19.69 8.67 -10.00
N ALA A 324 -19.35 8.38 -8.73
CA ALA A 324 -19.49 9.29 -7.61
C ALA A 324 -18.51 8.96 -6.48
N PRO A 325 -18.10 9.95 -5.66
CA PRO A 325 -17.17 9.73 -4.55
C PRO A 325 -17.61 8.65 -3.55
N GLU A 326 -18.91 8.50 -3.30
CA GLU A 326 -19.48 7.47 -2.43
C GLU A 326 -19.21 6.06 -2.96
N LYS A 327 -19.34 5.90 -4.27
CA LYS A 327 -19.08 4.63 -4.97
C LYS A 327 -17.58 4.33 -5.03
N THR A 328 -16.74 5.37 -5.18
CA THR A 328 -15.29 5.26 -5.08
C THR A 328 -14.87 4.76 -3.71
N ALA A 329 -15.38 5.37 -2.64
CA ALA A 329 -15.11 4.95 -1.28
C ALA A 329 -15.58 3.50 -1.02
N GLN A 330 -16.75 3.12 -1.56
CA GLN A 330 -17.27 1.76 -1.44
C GLN A 330 -16.40 0.75 -2.18
N LEU A 331 -16.03 1.03 -3.44
CA LEU A 331 -15.19 0.13 -4.24
C LEU A 331 -13.80 -0.01 -3.64
N SER A 332 -13.16 1.09 -3.26
CA SER A 332 -11.86 1.10 -2.61
C SER A 332 -11.89 0.35 -1.27
N GLY A 333 -12.89 0.60 -0.43
CA GLY A 333 -13.06 -0.08 0.87
C GLY A 333 -13.23 -1.58 0.73
N LEU A 334 -14.11 -2.05 -0.18
CA LEU A 334 -14.31 -3.48 -0.42
C LEU A 334 -13.05 -4.14 -0.99
N SER A 335 -12.40 -3.48 -1.95
CA SER A 335 -11.23 -4.02 -2.63
C SER A 335 -10.02 -4.08 -1.70
N GLN A 336 -9.78 -3.06 -0.90
CA GLN A 336 -8.68 -3.06 0.06
C GLN A 336 -8.93 -4.04 1.21
N THR A 337 -10.17 -4.16 1.72
CA THR A 337 -10.48 -5.16 2.74
C THR A 337 -10.24 -6.58 2.21
N GLY A 338 -10.88 -6.95 1.09
CA GLY A 338 -10.69 -8.26 0.47
C GLY A 338 -9.23 -8.49 0.05
N GLY A 339 -8.60 -7.43 -0.45
CA GLY A 339 -7.20 -7.44 -0.85
C GLY A 339 -6.24 -7.74 0.29
N TYR A 340 -6.36 -7.06 1.41
CA TYR A 340 -5.47 -7.29 2.56
C TYR A 340 -5.72 -8.64 3.25
N ILE A 341 -6.95 -9.17 3.22
CA ILE A 341 -7.21 -10.55 3.66
C ILE A 341 -6.40 -11.53 2.81
N LEU A 342 -6.49 -11.44 1.49
CA LEU A 342 -5.74 -12.31 0.58
C LEU A 342 -4.22 -12.12 0.74
N ALA A 343 -3.77 -10.88 0.84
CA ALA A 343 -2.36 -10.55 1.00
C ALA A 343 -1.73 -11.08 2.29
N ALA A 344 -2.50 -11.15 3.36
CA ALA A 344 -2.02 -11.63 4.67
C ALA A 344 -1.61 -13.12 4.63
N PHE A 345 -2.24 -13.91 3.75
CA PHE A 345 -1.91 -15.33 3.60
C PHE A 345 -0.67 -15.57 2.74
N GLY A 346 -0.33 -14.66 1.81
CA GLY A 346 0.74 -14.88 0.82
C GLY A 346 2.07 -15.26 1.43
N PRO A 347 2.73 -14.38 2.21
CA PRO A 347 4.04 -14.68 2.80
C PRO A 347 4.04 -15.92 3.69
N THR A 348 2.99 -16.12 4.49
CA THR A 348 2.88 -17.25 5.42
C THR A 348 2.75 -18.58 4.68
N LEU A 349 1.84 -18.67 3.71
CA LEU A 349 1.64 -19.88 2.93
C LEU A 349 2.86 -20.22 2.06
N PHE A 350 3.56 -19.19 1.55
CA PHE A 350 4.76 -19.36 0.76
C PHE A 350 5.90 -20.00 1.60
N GLY A 351 6.13 -19.49 2.82
CA GLY A 351 7.10 -20.05 3.77
C GLY A 351 6.71 -21.46 4.22
N TYR A 352 5.45 -21.67 4.62
CA TYR A 352 4.95 -22.98 5.02
C TYR A 352 5.08 -24.02 3.90
N SER A 353 4.87 -23.63 2.63
CA SER A 353 5.09 -24.50 1.49
C SER A 353 6.56 -24.94 1.39
N PHE A 354 7.52 -24.05 1.67
CA PHE A 354 8.92 -24.42 1.69
C PHE A 354 9.26 -25.39 2.83
N ASP A 355 8.73 -25.15 4.02
CA ASP A 355 8.95 -26.04 5.18
C ASP A 355 8.40 -27.44 4.92
N LEU A 356 7.25 -27.56 4.21
CA LEU A 356 6.61 -28.82 3.91
C LEU A 356 7.29 -29.61 2.77
N PHE A 357 7.66 -28.91 1.70
CA PHE A 357 8.18 -29.56 0.48
C PHE A 357 9.71 -29.48 0.36
N HIS A 358 10.39 -28.74 1.22
CA HIS A 358 11.83 -28.45 1.13
C HIS A 358 12.26 -27.93 -0.24
N SER A 359 11.34 -27.26 -0.93
CA SER A 359 11.50 -26.74 -2.29
C SER A 359 10.63 -25.49 -2.49
N TRP A 360 11.16 -24.53 -3.22
CA TRP A 360 10.40 -23.34 -3.62
C TRP A 360 9.44 -23.59 -4.79
N VAL A 361 9.61 -24.67 -5.54
CA VAL A 361 8.86 -24.97 -6.78
C VAL A 361 7.34 -24.93 -6.59
N PRO A 362 6.72 -25.59 -5.57
CA PRO A 362 5.28 -25.55 -5.39
C PRO A 362 4.76 -24.13 -5.09
N ALA A 363 5.49 -23.39 -4.26
CA ALA A 363 5.14 -22.01 -3.91
C ALA A 363 5.25 -21.07 -5.12
N VAL A 364 6.31 -21.20 -5.93
CA VAL A 364 6.50 -20.43 -7.17
C VAL A 364 5.42 -20.76 -8.19
N ALA A 365 5.01 -22.02 -8.33
CA ALA A 365 3.91 -22.42 -9.20
C ALA A 365 2.59 -21.78 -8.77
N ALA A 366 2.29 -21.77 -7.47
CA ALA A 366 1.12 -21.08 -6.93
C ALA A 366 1.19 -19.56 -7.18
N LEU A 367 2.37 -18.95 -7.02
CA LEU A 367 2.58 -17.51 -7.26
C LEU A 367 2.37 -17.16 -8.74
N LEU A 368 2.84 -18.00 -9.66
CA LEU A 368 2.61 -17.84 -11.10
C LEU A 368 1.12 -17.93 -11.46
N LEU A 369 0.40 -18.88 -10.87
CA LEU A 369 -1.06 -18.98 -11.03
C LEU A 369 -1.76 -17.72 -10.52
N VAL A 370 -1.36 -17.20 -9.35
CA VAL A 370 -1.89 -15.94 -8.79
C VAL A 370 -1.64 -14.78 -9.74
N ASP A 371 -0.46 -14.65 -10.35
CA ASP A 371 -0.12 -13.57 -11.28
C ASP A 371 -0.95 -13.67 -12.58
N ILE A 372 -1.16 -14.88 -13.11
CA ILE A 372 -2.03 -15.10 -14.27
C ILE A 372 -3.48 -14.70 -13.94
N LEU A 373 -4.03 -15.15 -12.81
CA LEU A 373 -5.38 -14.80 -12.38
C LEU A 373 -5.53 -13.30 -12.10
N MET A 374 -4.50 -12.68 -11.52
CA MET A 374 -4.41 -11.23 -11.35
C MET A 374 -4.49 -10.51 -12.69
N THR A 375 -3.75 -10.98 -13.70
CA THR A 375 -3.74 -10.42 -15.04
C THR A 375 -5.12 -10.52 -15.72
N VAL A 376 -5.83 -11.64 -15.58
CA VAL A 376 -7.20 -11.79 -16.07
C VAL A 376 -8.14 -10.80 -15.39
N ALA A 377 -8.02 -10.65 -14.06
CA ALA A 377 -8.81 -9.69 -13.30
C ALA A 377 -8.49 -8.24 -13.70
N LEU A 378 -7.21 -7.90 -13.88
CA LEU A 378 -6.73 -6.60 -14.37
C LEU A 378 -7.41 -6.20 -15.70
N PHE A 379 -7.37 -7.07 -16.70
CA PHE A 379 -7.99 -6.78 -18.01
C PHE A 379 -9.52 -6.72 -17.93
N THR A 380 -10.15 -7.47 -17.03
CA THR A 380 -11.59 -7.36 -16.76
C THR A 380 -11.94 -5.98 -16.19
N VAL A 381 -11.11 -5.45 -15.28
CA VAL A 381 -11.25 -4.10 -14.74
C VAL A 381 -10.97 -3.03 -15.79
N ASP A 382 -9.93 -3.20 -16.61
CA ASP A 382 -9.58 -2.22 -17.63
C ASP A 382 -10.69 -2.05 -18.69
N LYS A 383 -11.28 -3.15 -19.16
CA LYS A 383 -12.36 -3.14 -20.16
C LYS A 383 -13.67 -2.55 -19.67
N ALA A 384 -13.90 -2.48 -18.36
CA ALA A 384 -15.13 -1.90 -17.81
C ALA A 384 -15.11 -0.37 -17.94
N ASP A 385 -16.20 0.26 -18.40
CA ASP A 385 -16.32 1.73 -18.40
C ASP A 385 -16.58 2.25 -16.99
N LYS A 386 -17.62 1.77 -16.35
CA LYS A 386 -17.95 2.04 -14.95
C LYS A 386 -18.33 0.73 -14.25
N ILE A 387 -17.82 0.57 -13.02
CA ILE A 387 -18.08 -0.60 -12.18
C ILE A 387 -19.17 -0.30 -11.17
N LEU A 388 -19.17 0.95 -10.64
CA LEU A 388 -20.19 1.45 -9.72
C LEU A 388 -20.66 2.85 -10.07
#